data_d04542f05ecc7ca081d7862a68370ca7
#
_entry.id   d04542f05ecc7ca081d7862a68370ca7
#
_cell.length_a   1.000
_cell.length_b   1.000
_cell.length_c   1.000
_cell.angle_alpha   90.00
_cell.angle_beta   90.00
_cell.angle_gamma   90.00
#
_symmetry.space_group_name_H-M   'P 1'
#
loop_
_entity.id
_entity.type
_entity.pdbx_description
1 polymer ?
#
loop_
_entity_poly.entity_id
_entity_poly.type
_entity_poly.pdbx_seq_one_letter_code
_entity_poly.pdbx_strand_id
1 'polypeptide(L)'
;MAKINMKMKVLICGIILSSLVPRPTSLFASTTLGTLTLTAVKCRIFTPNGDTFNDKARFEFDNPEQLPISGSVYDLSGAHVADLKPGSDPTAVMLWDGKDIDGQTVAGGIYIYQIIFEGKTATGTVIVAR
;
A
#
# COMPACT_ATOMS: atom_id res chain seq x y z
N MET A 1 -3.36 -11.23 -26.57
CA MET A 1 -3.59 -10.95 -25.95
C MET A 1 -3.94 -11.30 -24.61
N ALA A 2 -3.74 -12.33 -24.22
CA ALA A 2 -3.95 -12.75 -22.93
C ALA A 2 -3.44 -11.78 -21.94
N LYS A 3 -2.39 -11.22 -22.15
CA LYS A 3 -1.90 -10.32 -21.25
C LYS A 3 -2.85 -9.30 -20.92
N ILE A 4 -3.68 -8.96 -21.71
CA ILE A 4 -4.60 -7.97 -21.42
C ILE A 4 -5.36 -8.29 -20.21
N ASN A 5 -5.71 -9.50 -20.07
CA ASN A 5 -6.47 -9.88 -18.94
C ASN A 5 -5.76 -9.58 -17.69
N MET A 6 -4.55 -9.79 -17.71
CA MET A 6 -3.83 -9.59 -16.56
C MET A 6 -3.93 -8.21 -16.17
N LYS A 7 -3.87 -7.37 -17.05
CA LYS A 7 -3.95 -6.09 -16.69
C LYS A 7 -5.18 -5.82 -16.05
N MET A 8 -6.14 -6.38 -16.43
CA MET A 8 -7.40 -6.16 -15.89
C MET A 8 -7.35 -6.30 -14.45
N LYS A 9 -6.81 -7.31 -14.03
CA LYS A 9 -6.77 -7.57 -12.68
C LYS A 9 -6.15 -6.47 -11.98
N VAL A 10 -5.14 -6.04 -12.38
CA VAL A 10 -4.43 -5.08 -11.68
C VAL A 10 -5.28 -3.87 -11.67
N LEU A 11 -5.93 -3.62 -12.70
CA LEU A 11 -6.72 -2.51 -12.72
C LEU A 11 -7.72 -2.44 -11.69
N ILE A 12 -8.41 -3.45 -11.45
CA ILE A 12 -9.39 -3.47 -10.46
C ILE A 12 -9.05 -2.61 -9.34
N CYS A 13 -7.92 -2.65 -8.89
CA CYS A 13 -7.56 -1.89 -7.78
C CYS A 13 -7.43 -0.42 -8.03
N GLY A 14 -6.87 -0.03 -8.98
CA GLY A 14 -6.72 1.34 -9.17
C GLY A 14 -7.40 1.92 -10.27
N ILE A 15 -7.81 1.16 -11.06
CA ILE A 15 -8.33 1.62 -12.14
C ILE A 15 -9.21 2.53 -12.15
N ILE A 16 -9.96 2.29 -11.53
CA ILE A 16 -10.93 3.09 -11.48
C ILE A 16 -10.51 4.34 -11.92
N LEU A 17 -9.68 4.78 -11.45
CA LEU A 17 -9.29 5.98 -11.76
C LEU A 17 -8.54 6.17 -12.86
N SER A 18 -7.64 5.60 -12.94
CA SER A 18 -6.75 5.85 -13.93
C SER A 18 -7.33 5.86 -15.25
N SER A 19 -8.12 5.02 -15.49
CA SER A 19 -8.58 4.88 -16.81
C SER A 19 -9.15 6.14 -17.32
N LEU A 20 -9.69 6.84 -16.52
CA LEU A 20 -10.32 7.96 -17.00
C LEU A 20 -9.48 9.07 -17.25
N VAL A 21 -8.72 9.30 -16.52
CA VAL A 21 -7.95 10.37 -16.59
C VAL A 21 -6.71 10.18 -17.13
N PRO A 22 -6.48 10.60 -18.11
CA PRO A 22 -5.31 10.38 -18.73
C PRO A 22 -4.31 11.13 -18.11
N ARG A 23 -4.01 11.58 -17.54
CA ARG A 23 -3.10 12.24 -17.20
C ARG A 23 -2.36 12.13 -16.35
N PRO A 24 -2.36 12.02 -15.84
CA PRO A 24 -1.78 12.15 -15.01
C PRO A 24 -0.79 11.71 -14.47
N THR A 25 -0.43 11.54 -14.51
CA THR A 25 0.73 11.15 -14.33
C THR A 25 1.15 11.50 -13.08
N SER A 26 1.25 12.40 -12.68
CA SER A 26 1.76 12.66 -11.50
C SER A 26 0.99 12.47 -10.37
N LEU A 27 0.01 11.85 -10.46
CA LEU A 27 -0.78 11.61 -9.35
C LEU A 27 -0.02 11.10 -8.22
N PHE A 28 0.86 10.24 -8.36
CA PHE A 28 1.56 9.68 -7.27
C PHE A 28 2.99 10.02 -7.45
N ALA A 29 3.49 10.86 -6.63
CA ALA A 29 4.87 11.21 -6.71
C ALA A 29 5.66 10.20 -5.90
N SER A 30 6.71 9.69 -6.40
CA SER A 30 7.48 8.72 -5.67
C SER A 30 8.15 9.41 -4.48
N THR A 31 8.22 8.73 -3.39
CA THR A 31 8.83 9.24 -2.17
C THR A 31 10.14 8.51 -1.95
N THR A 32 11.20 9.25 -1.78
CA THR A 32 12.52 8.66 -1.60
C THR A 32 13.02 8.78 -0.18
N LEU A 33 13.57 7.69 0.36
CA LEU A 33 14.13 7.66 1.69
C LEU A 33 15.54 7.11 1.53
N GLY A 34 16.52 7.97 1.38
CA GLY A 34 17.88 7.48 1.14
C GLY A 34 17.93 6.81 -0.21
N THR A 35 18.30 5.53 -0.24
CA THR A 35 18.37 4.79 -1.49
C THR A 35 17.05 4.07 -1.77
N LEU A 36 16.11 4.09 -0.84
CA LEU A 36 14.83 3.45 -1.04
C LEU A 36 13.84 4.42 -1.65
N THR A 37 13.08 3.97 -2.62
CA THR A 37 12.02 4.79 -3.21
C THR A 37 10.71 4.03 -3.13
N LEU A 38 9.69 4.67 -2.54
CA LEU A 38 8.35 4.10 -2.56
C LEU A 38 7.77 4.46 -3.91
N THR A 39 7.63 3.50 -4.78
CA THR A 39 7.24 3.75 -6.17
C THR A 39 5.74 3.71 -6.38
N ALA A 40 5.02 2.99 -5.55
CA ALA A 40 3.57 2.92 -5.71
C ALA A 40 2.88 2.43 -4.45
N VAL A 41 1.68 2.90 -4.22
CA VAL A 41 0.79 2.34 -3.22
C VAL A 41 -0.44 1.90 -3.97
N LYS A 42 -0.59 0.59 -4.14
CA LYS A 42 -1.70 0.05 -4.89
C LYS A 42 -2.82 -0.34 -3.96
N CYS A 43 -4.04 -0.25 -4.44
CA CYS A 43 -5.22 -0.51 -3.65
C CYS A 43 -5.23 0.38 -2.41
N ARG A 44 -5.00 1.69 -2.64
CA ARG A 44 -5.00 2.60 -1.55
C ARG A 44 -6.35 2.66 -0.88
N ILE A 45 -7.41 2.34 -1.59
CA ILE A 45 -8.73 2.21 -1.03
C ILE A 45 -9.04 0.74 -1.21
N PHE A 46 -9.22 0.03 -0.13
CA PHE A 46 -9.43 -1.42 -0.23
C PHE A 46 -10.51 -1.90 0.74
N THR A 47 -11.05 -3.09 0.46
CA THR A 47 -12.15 -3.63 1.24
C THR A 47 -11.73 -5.00 1.74
N PRO A 48 -11.26 -5.11 2.96
CA PRO A 48 -10.76 -6.39 3.48
C PRO A 48 -11.92 -7.32 3.86
N ASN A 49 -12.58 -7.89 2.88
CA ASN A 49 -13.70 -8.77 3.13
C ASN A 49 -13.40 -10.24 2.82
N GLY A 50 -12.18 -10.53 2.41
CA GLY A 50 -11.79 -11.93 2.19
C GLY A 50 -12.15 -12.49 0.83
N ASP A 51 -12.58 -11.66 -0.12
CA ASP A 51 -13.00 -12.18 -1.41
C ASP A 51 -11.83 -12.18 -2.41
N THR A 52 -10.64 -11.89 -1.96
CA THR A 52 -9.40 -11.87 -2.72
C THR A 52 -9.29 -10.71 -3.69
N PHE A 53 -10.29 -9.88 -3.79
CA PHE A 53 -10.19 -8.71 -4.63
C PHE A 53 -10.04 -7.49 -3.73
N ASN A 54 -9.03 -6.73 -3.97
CA ASN A 54 -8.86 -5.46 -3.28
C ASN A 54 -8.87 -5.63 -1.75
N ASP A 55 -8.34 -6.75 -1.27
CA ASP A 55 -8.35 -7.05 0.14
C ASP A 55 -7.16 -6.48 0.90
N LYS A 56 -6.17 -5.94 0.24
CA LYS A 56 -4.95 -5.49 0.89
C LYS A 56 -4.40 -4.27 0.21
N ALA A 57 -3.83 -3.39 0.98
CA ALA A 57 -3.05 -2.30 0.43
C ALA A 57 -1.66 -2.83 0.13
N ARG A 58 -1.06 -2.44 -0.99
CA ARG A 58 0.22 -2.95 -1.40
C ARG A 58 1.17 -1.79 -1.64
N PHE A 59 2.30 -1.83 -1.00
CA PHE A 59 3.31 -0.80 -1.07
C PHE A 59 4.48 -1.37 -1.86
N GLU A 60 4.86 -0.73 -2.95
CA GLU A 60 5.93 -1.21 -3.80
C GLU A 60 7.11 -0.27 -3.75
N PHE A 61 8.31 -0.82 -3.64
CA PHE A 61 9.51 -0.05 -3.46
C PHE A 61 10.58 -0.42 -4.44
N ASP A 62 11.41 0.56 -4.77
CA ASP A 62 12.64 0.30 -5.49
C ASP A 62 13.72 0.37 -4.41
N ASN A 63 14.34 -0.74 -4.12
CA ASN A 63 15.26 -0.91 -3.01
C ASN A 63 16.55 -1.57 -3.54
N PRO A 64 17.39 -0.81 -4.21
CA PRO A 64 18.56 -1.39 -4.87
C PRO A 64 19.53 -2.06 -3.91
N GLU A 65 19.56 -1.65 -2.67
CA GLU A 65 20.47 -2.28 -1.74
C GLU A 65 19.84 -3.42 -0.96
N GLN A 66 18.57 -3.67 -1.22
CA GLN A 66 17.85 -4.75 -0.56
C GLN A 66 17.94 -4.73 0.96
N LEU A 67 17.95 -3.55 1.53
CA LEU A 67 17.99 -3.42 2.97
C LEU A 67 16.59 -3.57 3.57
N PRO A 68 16.48 -3.90 4.83
CA PRO A 68 15.20 -4.13 5.46
C PRO A 68 14.34 -2.86 5.49
N ILE A 69 13.05 -3.02 5.23
CA ILE A 69 12.08 -1.95 5.28
C ILE A 69 11.11 -2.28 6.40
N SER A 70 10.73 -1.30 7.18
CA SER A 70 9.67 -1.53 8.16
C SER A 70 8.58 -0.49 7.95
N GLY A 71 7.39 -0.82 8.36
CA GLY A 71 6.29 0.09 8.24
C GLY A 71 5.20 -0.22 9.24
N SER A 72 4.44 0.78 9.58
CA SER A 72 3.37 0.66 10.56
C SER A 72 2.16 1.44 10.10
N VAL A 73 1.01 1.11 10.64
CA VAL A 73 -0.24 1.76 10.33
C VAL A 73 -0.80 2.32 11.61
N TYR A 74 -1.30 3.54 11.55
CA TYR A 74 -1.89 4.24 12.67
C TYR A 74 -3.28 4.75 12.30
N ASP A 75 -4.13 4.94 13.27
CA ASP A 75 -5.42 5.55 13.01
C ASP A 75 -5.27 7.08 13.08
N LEU A 76 -6.33 7.80 12.85
CA LEU A 76 -6.26 9.24 12.83
C LEU A 76 -5.98 9.87 14.19
N SER A 77 -6.12 9.11 15.26
CA SER A 77 -5.79 9.63 16.57
C SER A 77 -4.30 9.44 16.87
N GLY A 78 -3.59 8.72 16.00
CA GLY A 78 -2.18 8.43 16.21
C GLY A 78 -1.93 7.12 16.91
N ALA A 79 -2.97 6.34 17.18
CA ALA A 79 -2.77 5.06 17.86
C ALA A 79 -2.27 4.03 16.86
N HIS A 80 -1.31 3.22 17.30
CA HIS A 80 -0.75 2.17 16.45
C HIS A 80 -1.80 1.09 16.20
N VAL A 81 -1.99 0.74 14.96
CA VAL A 81 -2.97 -0.26 14.57
C VAL A 81 -2.29 -1.57 14.22
N ALA A 82 -1.30 -1.53 13.38
CA ALA A 82 -0.64 -2.76 12.92
C ALA A 82 0.68 -2.44 12.26
N ASP A 83 1.46 -3.46 11.98
CA ASP A 83 2.67 -3.30 11.21
C ASP A 83 2.44 -3.86 9.83
N LEU A 84 3.11 -3.30 8.85
CA LEU A 84 3.04 -3.80 7.49
C LEU A 84 3.73 -5.15 7.43
N LYS A 85 3.21 -6.03 6.61
CA LYS A 85 3.75 -7.37 6.49
C LYS A 85 4.50 -7.50 5.19
N PRO A 86 5.54 -8.31 5.12
CA PRO A 86 6.29 -8.47 3.89
C PRO A 86 5.43 -9.18 2.84
N GLY A 87 5.62 -8.79 1.59
CA GLY A 87 4.96 -9.46 0.49
C GLY A 87 5.83 -10.56 -0.08
N SER A 88 5.65 -10.86 -1.35
CA SER A 88 6.39 -11.94 -1.98
C SER A 88 7.87 -11.61 -2.05
N ASP A 89 8.22 -10.35 -2.13
CA ASP A 89 9.60 -9.92 -2.10
C ASP A 89 9.71 -8.94 -0.93
N PRO A 90 10.22 -9.37 0.21
CA PRO A 90 10.25 -8.54 1.40
C PRO A 90 11.06 -7.26 1.26
N THR A 91 11.94 -7.19 0.30
CA THR A 91 12.74 -5.99 0.12
C THR A 91 12.09 -5.02 -0.87
N ALA A 92 11.04 -5.43 -1.51
CA ALA A 92 10.39 -4.61 -2.53
C ALA A 92 8.90 -4.42 -2.33
N VAL A 93 8.27 -5.22 -1.50
CA VAL A 93 6.81 -5.18 -1.34
C VAL A 93 6.41 -5.37 0.11
N MET A 94 5.55 -4.49 0.59
CA MET A 94 4.93 -4.65 1.91
C MET A 94 3.43 -4.59 1.73
N LEU A 95 2.70 -5.20 2.63
CA LEU A 95 1.25 -5.32 2.53
C LEU A 95 0.57 -4.99 3.85
N TRP A 96 -0.65 -4.48 3.77
CA TRP A 96 -1.51 -4.39 4.96
C TRP A 96 -2.88 -4.94 4.60
N ASP A 97 -3.35 -5.88 5.38
CA ASP A 97 -4.59 -6.58 5.13
C ASP A 97 -5.79 -5.99 5.87
N GLY A 98 -5.67 -4.81 6.41
CA GLY A 98 -6.79 -4.18 7.10
C GLY A 98 -7.07 -4.75 8.47
N LYS A 99 -6.11 -5.46 9.06
CA LYS A 99 -6.30 -6.02 10.38
C LYS A 99 -5.38 -5.35 11.37
N ASP A 100 -5.82 -5.33 12.63
CA ASP A 100 -5.01 -4.73 13.67
C ASP A 100 -4.03 -5.77 14.22
N ILE A 101 -3.28 -5.38 15.22
CA ILE A 101 -2.27 -6.24 15.79
C ILE A 101 -2.86 -7.50 16.39
N ASP A 102 -4.14 -7.52 16.75
CA ASP A 102 -4.79 -8.68 17.30
C ASP A 102 -5.45 -9.54 16.21
N GLY A 103 -5.32 -9.16 14.97
CA GLY A 103 -5.90 -9.94 13.88
C GLY A 103 -7.35 -9.59 13.57
N GLN A 104 -7.87 -8.54 14.17
CA GLN A 104 -9.26 -8.15 13.95
C GLN A 104 -9.33 -7.15 12.80
N THR A 105 -10.34 -7.27 11.97
CA THR A 105 -10.51 -6.32 10.86
C THR A 105 -10.88 -4.97 11.43
N VAL A 106 -10.19 -3.93 11.00
CA VAL A 106 -10.41 -2.60 11.54
C VAL A 106 -11.66 -1.96 10.97
N ALA A 107 -12.13 -0.92 11.59
CA ALA A 107 -13.31 -0.20 11.12
C ALA A 107 -12.98 0.51 9.82
N GLY A 108 -13.96 0.79 9.02
CA GLY A 108 -13.78 1.55 7.79
C GLY A 108 -13.36 2.96 8.12
N GLY A 109 -12.46 3.51 7.36
CA GLY A 109 -12.00 4.87 7.59
C GLY A 109 -10.62 5.09 7.01
N ILE A 110 -10.02 6.20 7.39
CA ILE A 110 -8.72 6.59 6.90
C ILE A 110 -7.66 6.20 7.91
N TYR A 111 -6.60 5.60 7.42
CA TYR A 111 -5.47 5.20 8.26
C TYR A 111 -4.20 5.79 7.70
N ILE A 112 -3.22 6.00 8.55
CA ILE A 112 -1.95 6.58 8.16
C ILE A 112 -0.89 5.50 8.17
N TYR A 113 -0.16 5.34 7.08
CA TYR A 113 0.95 4.42 7.07
C TYR A 113 2.23 5.20 7.27
N GLN A 114 3.23 4.56 7.83
CA GLN A 114 4.51 5.17 8.04
C GLN A 114 5.56 4.15 7.65
N ILE A 115 6.43 4.51 6.72
CA ILE A 115 7.51 3.63 6.28
C ILE A 115 8.80 4.15 6.88
N ILE A 116 9.58 3.26 7.46
CA ILE A 116 10.85 3.63 8.07
C ILE A 116 11.97 2.88 7.39
N PHE A 117 13.00 3.59 6.99
CA PHE A 117 14.13 2.99 6.31
C PHE A 117 15.37 3.77 6.74
N GLU A 118 16.31 3.08 7.36
CA GLU A 118 17.56 3.70 7.80
C GLU A 118 17.36 5.01 8.55
N GLY A 119 16.41 5.01 9.44
CA GLY A 119 16.15 6.20 10.27
C GLY A 119 15.35 7.29 9.60
N LYS A 120 14.97 7.12 8.33
CA LYS A 120 14.17 8.11 7.66
C LYS A 120 12.74 7.61 7.59
N THR A 121 11.81 8.53 7.51
CA THR A 121 10.38 8.20 7.59
C THR A 121 9.60 8.83 6.45
N ALA A 122 8.70 8.07 5.88
CA ALA A 122 7.73 8.58 4.91
C ALA A 122 6.34 8.19 5.38
N THR A 123 5.37 9.06 5.20
CA THR A 123 4.00 8.80 5.63
C THR A 123 3.03 9.06 4.50
N GLY A 124 1.88 8.44 4.59
CA GLY A 124 0.78 8.69 3.67
C GLY A 124 -0.47 8.06 4.22
N THR A 125 -1.52 7.98 3.43
CA THR A 125 -2.80 7.48 3.90
C THR A 125 -3.31 6.35 3.05
N VAL A 126 -4.08 5.46 3.66
CA VAL A 126 -4.83 4.42 2.98
C VAL A 126 -6.23 4.44 3.55
N ILE A 127 -7.19 3.96 2.81
CA ILE A 127 -8.59 3.98 3.21
C ILE A 127 -9.12 2.56 3.23
N VAL A 128 -9.74 2.19 4.33
CA VAL A 128 -10.40 0.91 4.44
C VAL A 128 -11.88 1.18 4.21
N ALA A 129 -12.45 0.54 3.20
CA ALA A 129 -13.86 0.70 2.90
C ALA A 129 -14.57 -0.54 3.39
N ARG A 130 -15.74 -0.40 3.96
CA ARG A 130 -16.47 -1.54 4.47
C ARG A 130 -17.92 -1.50 4.13
#